data_e57e30e6d79be655a9b8cfd4776fa583
#
_entry.id   e57e30e6d79be655a9b8cfd4776fa583
#
_cell.length_a   1.000
_cell.length_b   1.000
_cell.length_c   1.000
_cell.angle_alpha   90.00
_cell.angle_beta   90.00
_cell.angle_gamma   90.00
#
_symmetry.space_group_name_H-M   'P 1'
#
loop_
_entity.id
_entity.type
_entity.pdbx_description
1 polymer ?
#
loop_
_entity_poly.entity_id
_entity_poly.type
_entity_poly.pdbx_seq_one_letter_code
_entity_poly.pdbx_strand_id
1 'polypeptide(L)'
;MNLQMAEGECVAMLGPSGCGKTTTLRMVAGFEDIDDGEIRVGERIISSKRKNYYLPPEQRNFGMVFQAFAVWPHLSVYENVAFPLHIRKLPKDEIHARTEEALKHTNLYKVAHESPDGLSGGGKQRVALARALAIRPDVMLLDEPLSSLDPHFREEMRFEIKDLQRRFDFSILYVTHDQSEAMALSDRILVMRTGVVQQVGTPLEVYGSPANRFVFEFIGLSCFLKTDLTPNGMRVNNIDYPWPANIAPPAALVQAGQAWLAARPSEIDFVGEGGLRGVVSRKAYLGETVDYRVMIGDAEIRVQKGRRVPGPAVGDSVGLAFPQPHWYPIE
;
A
#
# COMPACT_ATOMS: atom_id res chain seq x y z
N MET A 1 -4.48 -16.07 9.53
CA MET A 1 -4.88 -15.07 8.51
C MET A 1 -5.70 -15.78 7.44
N ASN A 2 -6.78 -15.16 6.94
CA ASN A 2 -7.55 -15.67 5.80
C ASN A 2 -7.52 -14.63 4.68
N LEU A 3 -7.08 -15.04 3.49
CA LEU A 3 -7.03 -14.20 2.29
C LEU A 3 -7.48 -15.04 1.10
N GLN A 4 -8.37 -14.49 0.29
CA GLN A 4 -8.73 -15.02 -1.02
C GLN A 4 -8.37 -13.99 -2.08
N MET A 5 -7.78 -14.42 -3.17
CA MET A 5 -7.44 -13.59 -4.33
C MET A 5 -8.15 -14.17 -5.56
N ALA A 6 -8.72 -13.30 -6.38
CA ALA A 6 -9.25 -13.69 -7.67
C ALA A 6 -8.11 -13.91 -8.68
N GLU A 7 -8.39 -14.64 -9.76
CA GLU A 7 -7.47 -14.76 -10.89
C GLU A 7 -7.25 -13.39 -11.54
N GLY A 8 -6.01 -13.08 -11.87
CA GLY A 8 -5.62 -11.77 -12.41
C GLY A 8 -5.66 -10.61 -11.42
N GLU A 9 -5.99 -10.84 -10.14
CA GLU A 9 -6.07 -9.79 -9.12
C GLU A 9 -4.68 -9.40 -8.60
N CYS A 10 -4.49 -8.11 -8.33
CA CYS A 10 -3.36 -7.58 -7.57
C CYS A 10 -3.80 -7.24 -6.14
N VAL A 11 -3.28 -7.96 -5.16
CA VAL A 11 -3.50 -7.67 -3.74
C VAL A 11 -2.22 -7.15 -3.10
N ALA A 12 -2.28 -5.94 -2.55
CA ALA A 12 -1.16 -5.37 -1.78
C ALA A 12 -1.31 -5.68 -0.29
N MET A 13 -0.24 -6.21 0.32
CA MET A 13 -0.11 -6.29 1.78
C MET A 13 0.62 -5.06 2.30
N LEU A 14 -0.06 -4.26 3.09
CA LEU A 14 0.41 -2.98 3.62
C LEU A 14 0.38 -3.00 5.15
N GLY A 15 1.37 -2.43 5.79
CA GLY A 15 1.45 -2.38 7.26
C GLY A 15 2.83 -1.93 7.75
N PRO A 16 2.97 -1.59 9.04
CA PRO A 16 4.25 -1.21 9.64
C PRO A 16 5.32 -2.29 9.48
N SER A 17 6.58 -1.90 9.62
CA SER A 17 7.69 -2.85 9.65
C SER A 17 7.48 -3.89 10.76
N GLY A 18 7.79 -5.16 10.48
CA GLY A 18 7.63 -6.25 11.44
C GLY A 18 6.20 -6.75 11.66
N CYS A 19 5.19 -6.29 10.91
CA CYS A 19 3.81 -6.79 11.05
C CYS A 19 3.54 -8.15 10.39
N GLY A 20 4.52 -8.77 9.72
CA GLY A 20 4.42 -10.13 9.17
C GLY A 20 4.19 -10.24 7.65
N LYS A 21 4.25 -9.14 6.89
CA LYS A 21 4.05 -9.15 5.41
C LYS A 21 5.01 -10.08 4.67
N THR A 22 6.32 -9.85 4.82
CA THR A 22 7.38 -10.64 4.18
C THR A 22 7.35 -12.11 4.63
N THR A 23 7.08 -12.37 5.92
CA THR A 23 6.89 -13.74 6.43
C THR A 23 5.72 -14.44 5.74
N THR A 24 4.59 -13.76 5.61
CA THR A 24 3.43 -14.29 4.86
C THR A 24 3.77 -14.57 3.41
N LEU A 25 4.46 -13.63 2.74
CA LEU A 25 4.89 -13.81 1.36
C LEU A 25 5.83 -15.03 1.21
N ARG A 26 6.77 -15.20 2.15
CA ARG A 26 7.71 -16.34 2.17
C ARG A 26 7.02 -17.67 2.39
N MET A 27 5.99 -17.74 3.23
CA MET A 27 5.14 -18.92 3.39
C MET A 27 4.41 -19.25 2.08
N VAL A 28 3.87 -18.25 1.39
CA VAL A 28 3.23 -18.44 0.08
C VAL A 28 4.26 -18.91 -0.96
N ALA A 29 5.45 -18.31 -0.97
CA ALA A 29 6.55 -18.70 -1.86
C ALA A 29 7.11 -20.11 -1.57
N GLY A 30 6.96 -20.59 -0.32
CA GLY A 30 7.50 -21.86 0.13
C GLY A 30 8.94 -21.80 0.65
N PHE A 31 9.41 -20.63 1.08
CA PHE A 31 10.68 -20.51 1.81
C PHE A 31 10.51 -20.78 3.30
N GLU A 32 9.31 -20.66 3.80
CA GLU A 32 8.92 -20.97 5.17
C GLU A 32 7.67 -21.85 5.17
N ASP A 33 7.55 -22.78 6.12
CA ASP A 33 6.34 -23.60 6.28
C ASP A 33 5.30 -22.84 7.10
N ILE A 34 4.03 -23.20 6.89
CA ILE A 34 2.92 -22.66 7.67
C ILE A 34 2.79 -23.42 9.01
N ASP A 35 2.52 -22.71 10.10
CA ASP A 35 2.28 -23.34 11.40
C ASP A 35 0.89 -23.96 11.49
N ASP A 36 -0.11 -23.37 10.81
CA ASP A 36 -1.49 -23.84 10.75
C ASP A 36 -2.17 -23.40 9.46
N GLY A 37 -3.25 -24.09 9.10
CA GLY A 37 -4.07 -23.76 7.94
C GLY A 37 -3.62 -24.41 6.64
N GLU A 38 -3.94 -23.76 5.52
CA GLU A 38 -3.72 -24.28 4.18
C GLU A 38 -3.54 -23.15 3.17
N ILE A 39 -2.64 -23.35 2.19
CA ILE A 39 -2.47 -22.48 1.03
C ILE A 39 -2.85 -23.25 -0.23
N ARG A 40 -3.69 -22.64 -1.08
CA ARG A 40 -4.18 -23.21 -2.35
C ARG A 40 -3.98 -22.25 -3.52
N VAL A 41 -3.87 -22.83 -4.71
CA VAL A 41 -4.01 -22.13 -6.00
C VAL A 41 -5.04 -22.90 -6.82
N GLY A 42 -6.20 -22.29 -7.02
CA GLY A 42 -7.37 -23.01 -7.53
C GLY A 42 -7.68 -24.23 -6.64
N GLU A 43 -7.82 -25.39 -7.27
CA GLU A 43 -8.06 -26.65 -6.57
C GLU A 43 -6.79 -27.29 -5.99
N ARG A 44 -5.59 -26.79 -6.38
CA ARG A 44 -4.30 -27.37 -5.99
C ARG A 44 -3.88 -26.87 -4.61
N ILE A 45 -3.74 -27.78 -3.65
CA ILE A 45 -3.12 -27.50 -2.36
C ILE A 45 -1.62 -27.41 -2.57
N ILE A 46 -0.99 -26.33 -2.04
CA ILE A 46 0.47 -26.12 -2.10
C ILE A 46 1.14 -26.21 -0.72
N SER A 47 0.39 -25.95 0.35
CA SER A 47 0.80 -26.25 1.73
C SER A 47 -0.43 -26.55 2.57
N SER A 48 -0.36 -27.54 3.46
CA SER A 48 -1.43 -27.87 4.39
C SER A 48 -0.87 -28.52 5.65
N LYS A 49 -0.97 -27.83 6.79
CA LYS A 49 -0.50 -28.38 8.06
C LYS A 49 -1.29 -29.63 8.48
N ARG A 50 -2.61 -29.55 8.31
CA ARG A 50 -3.51 -30.69 8.64
C ARG A 50 -3.20 -31.96 7.83
N LYS A 51 -2.77 -31.80 6.55
CA LYS A 51 -2.44 -32.92 5.66
C LYS A 51 -0.95 -33.29 5.70
N ASN A 52 -0.15 -32.57 6.48
CA ASN A 52 1.31 -32.66 6.49
C ASN A 52 1.90 -32.63 5.07
N TYR A 53 1.39 -31.70 4.26
CA TYR A 53 1.74 -31.54 2.85
C TYR A 53 2.41 -30.20 2.60
N TYR A 54 3.54 -30.23 1.91
CA TYR A 54 4.32 -29.07 1.58
C TYR A 54 4.93 -29.22 0.18
N LEU A 55 4.58 -28.31 -0.72
CA LEU A 55 5.15 -28.22 -2.05
C LEU A 55 6.34 -27.25 -2.01
N PRO A 56 7.56 -27.68 -2.39
CA PRO A 56 8.72 -26.81 -2.35
C PRO A 56 8.61 -25.67 -3.40
N PRO A 57 9.37 -24.56 -3.22
CA PRO A 57 9.25 -23.33 -4.04
C PRO A 57 9.32 -23.56 -5.54
N GLU A 58 10.28 -24.41 -6.00
CA GLU A 58 10.49 -24.69 -7.41
C GLU A 58 9.33 -25.42 -8.10
N GLN A 59 8.41 -26.00 -7.34
CA GLN A 59 7.23 -26.70 -7.85
C GLN A 59 5.93 -25.87 -7.76
N ARG A 60 5.96 -24.68 -7.13
CA ARG A 60 4.78 -23.85 -6.93
C ARG A 60 4.33 -23.08 -8.17
N ASN A 61 5.18 -22.96 -9.20
CA ASN A 61 4.97 -22.14 -10.39
C ASN A 61 4.74 -20.65 -10.06
N PHE A 62 5.44 -20.12 -9.07
CA PHE A 62 5.39 -18.70 -8.72
C PHE A 62 6.61 -17.96 -9.25
N GLY A 63 6.39 -16.74 -9.73
CA GLY A 63 7.46 -15.78 -9.98
C GLY A 63 7.74 -15.00 -8.71
N MET A 64 8.99 -14.78 -8.37
CA MET A 64 9.34 -13.96 -7.21
C MET A 64 10.35 -12.88 -7.56
N VAL A 65 10.06 -11.66 -7.09
CA VAL A 65 10.95 -10.50 -7.17
C VAL A 65 11.25 -10.06 -5.75
N PHE A 66 12.53 -10.05 -5.41
CA PHE A 66 13.02 -9.69 -4.09
C PHE A 66 13.30 -8.19 -3.99
N GLN A 67 13.36 -7.67 -2.79
CA GLN A 67 13.74 -6.29 -2.48
C GLN A 67 15.14 -5.93 -3.03
N ALA A 68 16.12 -6.82 -2.85
CA ALA A 68 17.38 -6.75 -3.58
C ALA A 68 17.17 -7.44 -4.93
N PHE A 69 17.54 -6.82 -6.03
CA PHE A 69 17.28 -7.31 -7.40
C PHE A 69 17.67 -8.77 -7.65
N ALA A 70 18.58 -9.30 -6.85
CA ALA A 70 19.09 -10.67 -6.91
C ALA A 70 19.52 -11.08 -8.34
N VAL A 71 20.15 -10.14 -9.05
CA VAL A 71 20.69 -10.35 -10.40
C VAL A 71 22.07 -10.99 -10.29
N TRP A 72 22.36 -11.99 -11.12
CA TRP A 72 23.65 -12.66 -11.15
C TRP A 72 24.64 -11.88 -12.04
N PRO A 73 25.72 -11.31 -11.48
CA PRO A 73 26.62 -10.41 -12.22
C PRO A 73 27.51 -11.17 -13.23
N HIS A 74 27.72 -12.46 -13.03
CA HIS A 74 28.50 -13.32 -13.92
C HIS A 74 27.74 -13.84 -15.13
N LEU A 75 26.43 -13.57 -15.23
CA LEU A 75 25.56 -13.92 -16.33
C LEU A 75 25.15 -12.65 -17.08
N SER A 76 25.00 -12.73 -18.40
CA SER A 76 24.40 -11.67 -19.19
C SER A 76 22.92 -11.42 -18.79
N VAL A 77 22.31 -10.34 -19.24
CA VAL A 77 20.88 -10.07 -19.04
C VAL A 77 20.04 -11.22 -19.59
N TYR A 78 20.35 -11.70 -20.79
CA TYR A 78 19.67 -12.86 -21.41
C TYR A 78 19.76 -14.11 -20.52
N GLU A 79 20.98 -14.46 -20.08
CA GLU A 79 21.21 -15.65 -19.25
C GLU A 79 20.52 -15.55 -17.88
N ASN A 80 20.46 -14.35 -17.27
CA ASN A 80 19.69 -14.12 -16.05
C ASN A 80 18.20 -14.47 -16.24
N VAL A 81 17.61 -14.05 -17.36
CA VAL A 81 16.19 -14.30 -17.67
C VAL A 81 15.94 -15.75 -18.08
N ALA A 82 16.85 -16.35 -18.84
CA ALA A 82 16.76 -17.74 -19.29
C ALA A 82 17.01 -18.77 -18.19
N PHE A 83 17.74 -18.40 -17.13
CA PHE A 83 18.22 -19.32 -16.09
C PHE A 83 17.11 -20.22 -15.49
N PRO A 84 15.95 -19.69 -15.02
CA PRO A 84 14.91 -20.53 -14.45
C PRO A 84 14.30 -21.51 -15.46
N LEU A 85 14.30 -21.16 -16.75
CA LEU A 85 13.82 -22.05 -17.81
C LEU A 85 14.77 -23.21 -18.06
N HIS A 86 16.09 -22.97 -17.95
CA HIS A 86 17.10 -24.03 -17.99
C HIS A 86 16.96 -25.00 -16.82
N ILE A 87 16.71 -24.50 -15.61
CA ILE A 87 16.47 -25.34 -14.41
C ILE A 87 15.23 -26.22 -14.62
N ARG A 88 14.19 -25.70 -15.27
CA ARG A 88 12.98 -26.46 -15.64
C ARG A 88 13.20 -27.43 -16.79
N LYS A 89 14.39 -27.45 -17.40
CA LYS A 89 14.77 -28.34 -18.53
C LYS A 89 13.83 -28.23 -19.73
N LEU A 90 13.36 -27.01 -20.04
CA LEU A 90 12.54 -26.77 -21.21
C LEU A 90 13.33 -26.97 -22.50
N PRO A 91 12.66 -27.24 -23.65
CA PRO A 91 13.31 -27.27 -24.95
C PRO A 91 14.02 -25.96 -25.29
N LYS A 92 15.15 -26.01 -25.99
CA LYS A 92 15.96 -24.82 -26.31
C LYS A 92 15.17 -23.74 -27.04
N ASP A 93 14.33 -24.14 -28.00
CA ASP A 93 13.50 -23.20 -28.78
C ASP A 93 12.46 -22.49 -27.89
N GLU A 94 11.91 -23.20 -26.93
CA GLU A 94 10.97 -22.63 -25.95
C GLU A 94 11.68 -21.67 -24.97
N ILE A 95 12.87 -22.04 -24.49
CA ILE A 95 13.71 -21.16 -23.67
C ILE A 95 13.99 -19.86 -24.43
N HIS A 96 14.43 -19.97 -25.70
CA HIS A 96 14.71 -18.80 -26.51
C HIS A 96 13.46 -17.92 -26.70
N ALA A 97 12.35 -18.50 -27.11
CA ALA A 97 11.09 -17.76 -27.36
C ALA A 97 10.59 -17.04 -26.09
N ARG A 98 10.52 -17.73 -24.95
CA ARG A 98 10.05 -17.12 -23.69
C ARG A 98 10.99 -16.06 -23.15
N THR A 99 12.32 -16.28 -23.29
CA THR A 99 13.33 -15.29 -22.87
C THR A 99 13.23 -14.02 -23.70
N GLU A 100 13.15 -14.15 -25.04
CA GLU A 100 13.00 -12.99 -25.92
C GLU A 100 11.69 -12.23 -25.67
N GLU A 101 10.59 -12.95 -25.46
CA GLU A 101 9.28 -12.36 -25.13
C GLU A 101 9.40 -11.52 -23.83
N ALA A 102 9.97 -12.09 -22.76
CA ALA A 102 10.15 -11.38 -21.49
C ALA A 102 11.05 -10.16 -21.65
N LEU A 103 12.18 -10.27 -22.35
CA LEU A 103 13.10 -9.15 -22.60
C LEU A 103 12.47 -8.03 -23.44
N LYS A 104 11.64 -8.35 -24.43
CA LYS A 104 10.92 -7.36 -25.24
C LYS A 104 9.91 -6.59 -24.40
N HIS A 105 9.17 -7.29 -23.54
CA HIS A 105 8.12 -6.68 -22.70
C HIS A 105 8.66 -5.88 -21.50
N THR A 106 9.91 -6.09 -21.11
CA THR A 106 10.59 -5.32 -20.06
C THR A 106 11.62 -4.33 -20.60
N ASN A 107 11.59 -4.04 -21.91
CA ASN A 107 12.49 -3.09 -22.59
C ASN A 107 13.99 -3.43 -22.44
N LEU A 108 14.34 -4.71 -22.27
CA LEU A 108 15.72 -5.17 -22.07
C LEU A 108 16.33 -5.82 -23.32
N TYR A 109 15.57 -5.97 -24.41
CA TYR A 109 16.02 -6.72 -25.61
C TYR A 109 17.33 -6.15 -26.20
N LYS A 110 17.48 -4.82 -26.20
CA LYS A 110 18.69 -4.16 -26.76
C LYS A 110 19.98 -4.43 -25.96
N VAL A 111 19.85 -4.72 -24.67
CA VAL A 111 20.95 -4.96 -23.75
C VAL A 111 21.04 -6.44 -23.32
N ALA A 112 20.36 -7.34 -24.06
CA ALA A 112 20.25 -8.76 -23.71
C ALA A 112 21.60 -9.46 -23.48
N HIS A 113 22.61 -9.09 -24.22
CA HIS A 113 23.96 -9.72 -24.16
C HIS A 113 24.96 -8.94 -23.30
N GLU A 114 24.52 -7.85 -22.67
CA GLU A 114 25.37 -7.05 -21.79
C GLU A 114 25.41 -7.63 -20.37
N SER A 115 26.44 -7.25 -19.61
CA SER A 115 26.49 -7.52 -18.18
C SER A 115 25.48 -6.65 -17.44
N PRO A 116 24.73 -7.20 -16.47
CA PRO A 116 23.79 -6.42 -15.68
C PRO A 116 24.46 -5.39 -14.75
N ASP A 117 25.78 -5.48 -14.53
CA ASP A 117 26.50 -4.55 -13.65
C ASP A 117 26.44 -3.11 -14.14
N GLY A 118 26.44 -2.90 -15.45
CA GLY A 118 26.33 -1.59 -16.08
C GLY A 118 24.94 -0.98 -16.06
N LEU A 119 23.92 -1.75 -15.65
CA LEU A 119 22.54 -1.26 -15.62
C LEU A 119 22.25 -0.40 -14.38
N SER A 120 21.38 0.59 -14.57
CA SER A 120 20.77 1.36 -13.46
C SER A 120 19.95 0.45 -12.53
N GLY A 121 19.58 0.92 -11.35
CA GLY A 121 18.68 0.22 -10.45
C GLY A 121 17.38 -0.22 -11.13
N GLY A 122 16.75 0.67 -11.93
CA GLY A 122 15.56 0.32 -12.71
C GLY A 122 15.84 -0.75 -13.77
N GLY A 123 17.02 -0.72 -14.42
CA GLY A 123 17.43 -1.78 -15.34
C GLY A 123 17.56 -3.13 -14.66
N LYS A 124 18.21 -3.19 -13.50
CA LYS A 124 18.34 -4.41 -12.68
C LYS A 124 16.97 -4.91 -12.20
N GLN A 125 16.06 -4.01 -11.85
CA GLN A 125 14.69 -4.37 -11.48
C GLN A 125 13.92 -5.00 -12.65
N ARG A 126 14.06 -4.43 -13.86
CA ARG A 126 13.49 -5.03 -15.08
C ARG A 126 14.03 -6.42 -15.35
N VAL A 127 15.32 -6.67 -15.11
CA VAL A 127 15.90 -8.03 -15.23
C VAL A 127 15.25 -9.00 -14.25
N ALA A 128 15.03 -8.59 -12.99
CA ALA A 128 14.37 -9.43 -12.00
C ALA A 128 12.90 -9.72 -12.37
N LEU A 129 12.18 -8.71 -12.89
CA LEU A 129 10.80 -8.88 -13.40
C LEU A 129 10.77 -9.79 -14.63
N ALA A 130 11.66 -9.57 -15.62
CA ALA A 130 11.74 -10.40 -16.83
C ALA A 130 12.00 -11.86 -16.49
N ARG A 131 12.92 -12.12 -15.54
CA ARG A 131 13.24 -13.47 -15.05
C ARG A 131 12.02 -14.14 -14.40
N ALA A 132 11.27 -13.40 -13.59
CA ALA A 132 10.05 -13.90 -12.96
C ALA A 132 8.91 -14.11 -13.98
N LEU A 133 8.83 -13.28 -15.02
CA LEU A 133 7.83 -13.37 -16.08
C LEU A 133 8.09 -14.55 -17.04
N ALA A 134 9.36 -14.83 -17.39
CA ALA A 134 9.76 -15.84 -18.35
C ALA A 134 9.19 -17.24 -18.03
N ILE A 135 9.00 -17.56 -16.75
CA ILE A 135 8.44 -18.85 -16.33
C ILE A 135 6.94 -18.95 -16.51
N ARG A 136 6.25 -17.86 -16.92
CA ARG A 136 4.78 -17.74 -17.00
C ARG A 136 4.13 -18.19 -15.69
N PRO A 137 4.28 -17.42 -14.63
CA PRO A 137 3.83 -17.81 -13.30
C PRO A 137 2.31 -17.71 -13.16
N ASP A 138 1.70 -18.57 -12.32
CA ASP A 138 0.32 -18.45 -11.89
C ASP A 138 0.13 -17.21 -10.99
N VAL A 139 1.14 -16.96 -10.12
CA VAL A 139 1.17 -15.83 -9.19
C VAL A 139 2.56 -15.19 -9.18
N MET A 140 2.61 -13.88 -9.26
CA MET A 140 3.82 -13.08 -9.08
C MET A 140 3.87 -12.58 -7.63
N LEU A 141 4.94 -12.91 -6.93
CA LEU A 141 5.20 -12.50 -5.55
C LEU A 141 6.23 -11.36 -5.54
N LEU A 142 5.85 -10.19 -5.10
CA LEU A 142 6.69 -9.00 -5.14
C LEU A 142 6.98 -8.53 -3.70
N ASP A 143 8.24 -8.64 -3.25
CA ASP A 143 8.68 -8.23 -1.90
C ASP A 143 9.39 -6.89 -1.96
N GLU A 144 8.67 -5.79 -1.70
CA GLU A 144 9.16 -4.40 -1.74
C GLU A 144 9.95 -4.07 -3.03
N PRO A 145 9.44 -4.42 -4.22
CA PRO A 145 10.24 -4.43 -5.44
C PRO A 145 10.73 -3.05 -5.89
N LEU A 146 10.13 -1.98 -5.41
CA LEU A 146 10.44 -0.61 -5.82
C LEU A 146 11.20 0.19 -4.77
N SER A 147 11.43 -0.38 -3.58
CA SER A 147 12.00 0.35 -2.42
C SER A 147 13.42 0.88 -2.66
N SER A 148 14.22 0.21 -3.50
CA SER A 148 15.60 0.59 -3.82
C SER A 148 15.73 1.52 -5.02
N LEU A 149 14.60 1.93 -5.65
CA LEU A 149 14.59 2.83 -6.80
C LEU A 149 14.39 4.30 -6.37
N ASP A 150 14.95 5.21 -7.15
CA ASP A 150 14.64 6.63 -6.97
C ASP A 150 13.17 6.96 -7.36
N PRO A 151 12.61 8.09 -6.90
CA PRO A 151 11.19 8.38 -7.04
C PRO A 151 10.68 8.39 -8.49
N HIS A 152 11.48 8.86 -9.45
CA HIS A 152 11.06 8.93 -10.86
C HIS A 152 10.93 7.54 -11.46
N PHE A 153 11.97 6.70 -11.31
CA PHE A 153 11.92 5.33 -11.80
C PHE A 153 10.88 4.46 -11.07
N ARG A 154 10.59 4.78 -9.80
CA ARG A 154 9.54 4.08 -9.04
C ARG A 154 8.16 4.31 -9.68
N GLU A 155 7.87 5.53 -10.13
CA GLU A 155 6.62 5.84 -10.81
C GLU A 155 6.49 5.12 -12.15
N GLU A 156 7.54 5.13 -13.00
CA GLU A 156 7.56 4.39 -14.25
C GLU A 156 7.34 2.89 -14.03
N MET A 157 8.05 2.30 -13.07
CA MET A 157 7.97 0.87 -12.78
C MET A 157 6.58 0.43 -12.27
N ARG A 158 5.85 1.30 -11.56
CA ARG A 158 4.47 1.02 -11.17
C ARG A 158 3.58 0.77 -12.39
N PHE A 159 3.64 1.66 -13.37
CA PHE A 159 2.88 1.49 -14.61
C PHE A 159 3.32 0.24 -15.38
N GLU A 160 4.63 -0.01 -15.48
CA GLU A 160 5.17 -1.18 -16.16
C GLU A 160 4.68 -2.50 -15.53
N ILE A 161 4.69 -2.62 -14.20
CA ILE A 161 4.17 -3.80 -13.48
C ILE A 161 2.68 -4.01 -13.78
N LYS A 162 1.86 -2.93 -13.76
CA LYS A 162 0.42 -3.04 -14.04
C LYS A 162 0.14 -3.42 -15.49
N ASP A 163 0.93 -2.91 -16.44
CA ASP A 163 0.82 -3.27 -17.86
C ASP A 163 1.21 -4.73 -18.12
N LEU A 164 2.29 -5.20 -17.47
CA LEU A 164 2.69 -6.61 -17.53
C LEU A 164 1.61 -7.52 -16.93
N GLN A 165 1.02 -7.16 -15.78
CA GLN A 165 -0.08 -7.91 -15.18
C GLN A 165 -1.25 -8.08 -16.15
N ARG A 166 -1.72 -6.97 -16.76
CA ARG A 166 -2.85 -6.99 -17.70
C ARG A 166 -2.57 -7.80 -18.96
N ARG A 167 -1.32 -7.74 -19.44
CA ARG A 167 -0.92 -8.40 -20.69
C ARG A 167 -0.78 -9.91 -20.54
N PHE A 168 -0.24 -10.36 -19.41
CA PHE A 168 0.07 -11.76 -19.15
C PHE A 168 -0.92 -12.45 -18.22
N ASP A 169 -1.92 -11.73 -17.73
CA ASP A 169 -3.04 -12.22 -16.90
C ASP A 169 -2.61 -13.06 -15.69
N PHE A 170 -1.56 -12.64 -14.99
CA PHE A 170 -1.13 -13.27 -13.76
C PHE A 170 -1.63 -12.50 -12.51
N SER A 171 -1.86 -13.23 -11.42
CA SER A 171 -2.19 -12.62 -10.14
C SER A 171 -0.93 -12.06 -9.46
N ILE A 172 -1.07 -10.98 -8.68
CA ILE A 172 0.05 -10.38 -7.93
C ILE A 172 -0.25 -10.35 -6.44
N LEU A 173 0.67 -10.89 -5.64
CA LEU A 173 0.74 -10.61 -4.21
C LEU A 173 1.91 -9.65 -3.96
N TYR A 174 1.57 -8.41 -3.63
CA TYR A 174 2.50 -7.29 -3.53
C TYR A 174 2.74 -6.90 -2.07
N VAL A 175 3.97 -6.94 -1.61
CA VAL A 175 4.36 -6.45 -0.28
C VAL A 175 5.02 -5.09 -0.41
N THR A 176 4.54 -4.10 0.31
CA THR A 176 5.16 -2.78 0.40
C THR A 176 4.88 -2.11 1.75
N HIS A 177 5.70 -1.14 2.11
CA HIS A 177 5.42 -0.18 3.16
C HIS A 177 5.01 1.20 2.59
N ASP A 178 5.10 1.38 1.26
CA ASP A 178 4.69 2.60 0.56
C ASP A 178 3.20 2.57 0.24
N GLN A 179 2.46 3.49 0.84
CA GLN A 179 1.01 3.61 0.66
C GLN A 179 0.65 4.00 -0.77
N SER A 180 1.46 4.85 -1.42
CA SER A 180 1.19 5.30 -2.79
C SER A 180 1.36 4.17 -3.80
N GLU A 181 2.30 3.23 -3.56
CA GLU A 181 2.43 2.01 -4.36
C GLU A 181 1.19 1.12 -4.21
N ALA A 182 0.78 0.83 -2.97
CA ALA A 182 -0.39 0.01 -2.70
C ALA A 182 -1.67 0.63 -3.32
N MET A 183 -1.88 1.94 -3.15
CA MET A 183 -3.04 2.64 -3.70
C MET A 183 -3.08 2.64 -5.23
N ALA A 184 -1.92 2.77 -5.89
CA ALA A 184 -1.85 2.88 -7.34
C ALA A 184 -1.88 1.54 -8.08
N LEU A 185 -1.33 0.48 -7.47
CA LEU A 185 -1.13 -0.81 -8.14
C LEU A 185 -2.22 -1.83 -7.85
N SER A 186 -2.76 -1.85 -6.64
CA SER A 186 -3.59 -2.96 -6.20
C SER A 186 -5.06 -2.77 -6.51
N ASP A 187 -5.73 -3.88 -6.75
CA ASP A 187 -7.18 -3.97 -6.84
C ASP A 187 -7.78 -4.02 -5.43
N ARG A 188 -7.07 -4.66 -4.49
CA ARG A 188 -7.39 -4.65 -3.05
C ARG A 188 -6.13 -4.49 -2.21
N ILE A 189 -6.31 -3.83 -1.07
CA ILE A 189 -5.27 -3.64 -0.04
C ILE A 189 -5.66 -4.42 1.20
N LEU A 190 -4.72 -5.20 1.71
CA LEU A 190 -4.80 -5.88 3.00
C LEU A 190 -3.91 -5.12 3.99
N VAL A 191 -4.53 -4.43 4.94
CA VAL A 191 -3.83 -3.68 5.99
C VAL A 191 -3.57 -4.59 7.18
N MET A 192 -2.30 -4.69 7.58
CA MET A 192 -1.85 -5.56 8.68
C MET A 192 -1.26 -4.76 9.85
N ARG A 193 -1.52 -5.25 11.06
CA ARG A 193 -0.86 -4.79 12.29
C ARG A 193 -0.53 -6.00 13.17
N THR A 194 0.75 -6.18 13.53
CA THR A 194 1.20 -7.23 14.47
C THR A 194 0.65 -8.63 14.15
N GLY A 195 0.76 -9.07 12.88
CA GLY A 195 0.28 -10.39 12.42
C GLY A 195 -1.24 -10.48 12.17
N VAL A 196 -2.00 -9.42 12.50
CA VAL A 196 -3.46 -9.41 12.39
C VAL A 196 -3.90 -8.52 11.23
N VAL A 197 -4.82 -9.03 10.40
CA VAL A 197 -5.48 -8.25 9.34
C VAL A 197 -6.44 -7.27 9.99
N GLN A 198 -6.29 -5.99 9.71
CA GLN A 198 -7.14 -4.91 10.22
C GLN A 198 -8.28 -4.57 9.27
N GLN A 199 -8.00 -4.58 7.97
CA GLN A 199 -8.99 -4.33 6.91
C GLN A 199 -8.50 -4.94 5.60
N VAL A 200 -9.45 -5.40 4.78
CA VAL A 200 -9.24 -5.74 3.37
C VAL A 200 -10.31 -4.99 2.57
N GLY A 201 -9.92 -4.29 1.52
CA GLY A 201 -10.84 -3.54 0.67
C GLY A 201 -10.13 -2.92 -0.52
N THR A 202 -10.88 -2.32 -1.42
CA THR A 202 -10.31 -1.51 -2.51
C THR A 202 -9.54 -0.31 -1.95
N PRO A 203 -8.61 0.29 -2.70
CA PRO A 203 -7.92 1.51 -2.27
C PRO A 203 -8.88 2.61 -1.78
N LEU A 204 -9.99 2.80 -2.49
CA LEU A 204 -11.01 3.80 -2.13
C LEU A 204 -11.68 3.47 -0.79
N GLU A 205 -12.05 2.21 -0.55
CA GLU A 205 -12.66 1.78 0.72
C GLU A 205 -11.70 1.92 1.90
N VAL A 206 -10.44 1.49 1.73
CA VAL A 206 -9.44 1.56 2.81
C VAL A 206 -9.12 3.00 3.19
N TYR A 207 -9.09 3.92 2.21
CA TYR A 207 -8.86 5.34 2.44
C TYR A 207 -10.09 6.09 2.97
N GLY A 208 -11.26 5.89 2.34
CA GLY A 208 -12.47 6.65 2.61
C GLY A 208 -13.37 6.08 3.72
N SER A 209 -13.27 4.75 3.97
CA SER A 209 -14.09 4.06 4.99
C SER A 209 -13.22 3.15 5.86
N PRO A 210 -12.22 3.68 6.56
CA PRO A 210 -11.31 2.91 7.40
C PRO A 210 -12.04 2.22 8.55
N ALA A 211 -11.80 0.92 8.72
CA ALA A 211 -12.51 0.06 9.66
C ALA A 211 -12.25 0.41 11.14
N ASN A 212 -11.10 1.01 11.44
CA ASN A 212 -10.73 1.42 12.79
C ASN A 212 -9.74 2.59 12.77
N ARG A 213 -9.48 3.15 13.96
CA ARG A 213 -8.55 4.26 14.14
C ARG A 213 -7.15 3.97 13.59
N PHE A 214 -6.63 2.75 13.80
CA PHE A 214 -5.31 2.38 13.30
C PHE A 214 -5.24 2.49 11.77
N VAL A 215 -6.24 1.97 11.05
CA VAL A 215 -6.27 2.06 9.58
C VAL A 215 -6.34 3.51 9.14
N PHE A 216 -7.19 4.33 9.78
CA PHE A 216 -7.28 5.76 9.49
C PHE A 216 -5.95 6.50 9.70
N GLU A 217 -5.27 6.21 10.81
CA GLU A 217 -3.99 6.83 11.17
C GLU A 217 -2.84 6.36 10.27
N PHE A 218 -2.84 5.07 9.94
CA PHE A 218 -1.79 4.45 9.14
C PHE A 218 -1.89 4.80 7.65
N ILE A 219 -3.11 4.97 7.11
CA ILE A 219 -3.34 5.26 5.69
C ILE A 219 -3.51 6.76 5.49
N GLY A 220 -2.56 7.39 4.80
CA GLY A 220 -2.58 8.83 4.51
C GLY A 220 -2.32 9.71 5.74
N LEU A 221 -2.38 11.02 5.51
CA LEU A 221 -2.27 12.00 6.61
C LEU A 221 -3.59 12.05 7.39
N SER A 222 -3.50 12.21 8.69
CA SER A 222 -4.66 12.23 9.58
C SER A 222 -4.51 13.25 10.69
N CYS A 223 -5.64 13.81 11.14
CA CYS A 223 -5.75 14.64 12.32
C CYS A 223 -6.72 13.99 13.28
N PHE A 224 -6.44 14.10 14.59
CA PHE A 224 -7.29 13.63 15.66
C PHE A 224 -7.51 14.74 16.67
N LEU A 225 -8.76 14.97 17.04
CA LEU A 225 -9.15 15.91 18.08
C LEU A 225 -9.95 15.15 19.13
N LYS A 226 -9.50 15.19 20.38
CA LYS A 226 -10.25 14.61 21.49
C LYS A 226 -11.45 15.50 21.78
N THR A 227 -12.64 14.89 21.83
CA THR A 227 -13.90 15.61 22.07
C THR A 227 -14.70 14.95 23.17
N ASP A 228 -15.34 15.77 24.01
CA ASP A 228 -16.42 15.31 24.88
C ASP A 228 -17.73 15.34 24.09
N LEU A 229 -18.49 14.26 24.15
CA LEU A 229 -19.74 14.11 23.42
C LEU A 229 -20.92 14.50 24.30
N THR A 230 -21.85 15.27 23.72
CA THR A 230 -23.14 15.66 24.34
C THR A 230 -24.27 15.07 23.53
N PRO A 231 -25.51 15.02 24.05
CA PRO A 231 -26.65 14.47 23.28
C PRO A 231 -26.91 15.16 21.92
N ASN A 232 -26.53 16.44 21.78
CA ASN A 232 -26.84 17.23 20.59
C ASN A 232 -25.63 17.83 19.88
N GLY A 233 -24.40 17.44 20.30
CA GLY A 233 -23.19 18.00 19.73
C GLY A 233 -21.94 17.49 20.45
N MET A 234 -20.87 18.23 20.31
CA MET A 234 -19.59 17.93 20.94
C MET A 234 -19.07 19.14 21.71
N ARG A 235 -18.22 18.90 22.71
CA ARG A 235 -17.52 19.92 23.47
C ARG A 235 -16.02 19.82 23.25
N VAL A 236 -15.42 20.94 22.92
CA VAL A 236 -13.95 21.06 22.76
C VAL A 236 -13.53 22.29 23.56
N ASN A 237 -12.57 22.12 24.48
CA ASN A 237 -12.07 23.19 25.37
C ASN A 237 -13.20 23.95 26.10
N ASN A 238 -14.17 23.22 26.63
CA ASN A 238 -15.36 23.75 27.34
C ASN A 238 -16.32 24.61 26.49
N ILE A 239 -16.19 24.59 25.16
CA ILE A 239 -17.09 25.26 24.24
C ILE A 239 -17.94 24.20 23.53
N ASP A 240 -19.28 24.39 23.54
CA ASP A 240 -20.20 23.49 22.88
C ASP A 240 -20.28 23.84 21.39
N TYR A 241 -20.22 22.80 20.55
CA TYR A 241 -20.35 22.88 19.10
C TYR A 241 -21.41 21.87 18.61
N PRO A 242 -22.15 22.19 17.53
CA PRO A 242 -23.01 21.21 16.88
C PRO A 242 -22.17 20.07 16.27
N TRP A 243 -22.83 18.97 15.90
CA TRP A 243 -22.17 17.91 15.17
C TRP A 243 -21.54 18.43 13.86
N PRO A 244 -20.28 18.11 13.54
CA PRO A 244 -19.65 18.47 12.27
C PRO A 244 -20.49 17.94 11.10
N ALA A 245 -20.76 18.78 10.10
CA ALA A 245 -21.61 18.48 8.95
C ALA A 245 -22.96 17.82 9.29
N ASN A 246 -23.48 18.04 10.52
CA ASN A 246 -24.66 17.37 11.09
C ASN A 246 -24.55 15.83 11.16
N ILE A 247 -23.34 15.29 11.16
CA ILE A 247 -23.07 13.85 11.27
C ILE A 247 -22.75 13.52 12.73
N ALA A 248 -23.70 12.90 13.41
CA ALA A 248 -23.53 12.42 14.77
C ALA A 248 -22.62 11.17 14.79
N PRO A 249 -21.81 11.00 15.85
CA PRO A 249 -21.09 9.75 16.06
C PRO A 249 -22.06 8.59 16.35
N PRO A 250 -21.59 7.32 16.22
CA PRO A 250 -22.37 6.17 16.66
C PRO A 250 -22.91 6.31 18.08
N ALA A 251 -24.13 5.85 18.33
CA ALA A 251 -24.80 6.00 19.64
C ALA A 251 -23.99 5.45 20.81
N ALA A 252 -23.23 4.37 20.59
CA ALA A 252 -22.34 3.79 21.61
C ALA A 252 -21.23 4.77 22.04
N LEU A 253 -20.71 5.60 21.13
CA LEU A 253 -19.71 6.62 21.47
C LEU A 253 -20.35 7.78 22.23
N VAL A 254 -21.56 8.19 21.85
CA VAL A 254 -22.30 9.23 22.59
C VAL A 254 -22.55 8.78 24.04
N GLN A 255 -22.90 7.51 24.25
CA GLN A 255 -23.07 6.94 25.59
C GLN A 255 -21.75 6.87 26.38
N ALA A 256 -20.62 6.62 25.69
CA ALA A 256 -19.29 6.66 26.31
C ALA A 256 -18.86 8.08 26.69
N GLY A 257 -19.49 9.13 26.16
CA GLY A 257 -19.26 10.53 26.50
C GLY A 257 -18.01 11.15 25.94
N GLN A 258 -17.12 10.38 25.31
CA GLN A 258 -15.90 10.86 24.68
C GLN A 258 -15.55 10.09 23.41
N ALA A 259 -14.97 10.80 22.42
CA ALA A 259 -14.45 10.18 21.20
C ALA A 259 -13.31 11.00 20.59
N TRP A 260 -12.58 10.35 19.69
CA TRP A 260 -11.72 11.04 18.73
C TRP A 260 -12.54 11.46 17.52
N LEU A 261 -12.59 12.78 17.25
CA LEU A 261 -12.95 13.32 15.95
C LEU A 261 -11.72 13.23 15.06
N ALA A 262 -11.83 12.53 13.95
CA ALA A 262 -10.74 12.35 12.99
C ALA A 262 -11.14 12.93 11.63
N ALA A 263 -10.18 13.55 10.93
CA ALA A 263 -10.36 14.05 9.57
C ALA A 263 -9.05 14.03 8.79
N ARG A 264 -9.14 14.01 7.47
CA ARG A 264 -7.99 14.21 6.59
C ARG A 264 -7.65 15.70 6.54
N PRO A 265 -6.36 16.10 6.63
CA PRO A 265 -5.96 17.53 6.56
C PRO A 265 -6.47 18.25 5.30
N SER A 266 -6.59 17.56 4.18
CA SER A 266 -7.10 18.10 2.92
C SER A 266 -8.62 18.33 2.92
N GLU A 267 -9.36 17.64 3.78
CA GLU A 267 -10.83 17.69 3.90
C GLU A 267 -11.31 18.71 4.94
N ILE A 268 -10.42 19.24 5.77
CA ILE A 268 -10.75 20.28 6.75
C ILE A 268 -10.80 21.63 6.05
N ASP A 269 -11.90 22.35 6.16
CA ASP A 269 -12.09 23.66 5.53
C ASP A 269 -11.96 24.82 6.50
N PHE A 270 -11.40 25.94 6.00
CA PHE A 270 -11.48 27.21 6.69
C PHE A 270 -12.84 27.87 6.44
N VAL A 271 -13.52 28.28 7.51
CA VAL A 271 -14.82 28.97 7.44
C VAL A 271 -14.77 30.30 8.19
N GLY A 272 -15.49 31.29 7.64
CA GLY A 272 -15.55 32.63 8.24
C GLY A 272 -16.40 32.65 9.54
N GLU A 273 -17.57 32.03 9.48
CA GLU A 273 -18.49 31.92 10.61
C GLU A 273 -18.77 30.47 10.96
N GLY A 274 -19.00 30.18 12.21
CA GLY A 274 -19.17 28.80 12.69
C GLY A 274 -17.90 28.02 12.76
N GLY A 275 -17.98 26.67 12.85
CA GLY A 275 -16.85 25.75 12.96
C GLY A 275 -16.10 25.86 14.29
N LEU A 276 -15.09 24.98 14.46
CA LEU A 276 -14.24 25.01 15.63
C LEU A 276 -13.25 26.18 15.52
N ARG A 277 -13.21 27.03 16.52
CA ARG A 277 -12.33 28.21 16.53
C ARG A 277 -10.91 27.84 16.92
N GLY A 278 -9.95 28.32 16.13
CA GLY A 278 -8.52 28.12 16.36
C GLY A 278 -7.69 29.28 15.85
N VAL A 279 -6.41 29.25 16.15
CA VAL A 279 -5.43 30.27 15.69
C VAL A 279 -4.36 29.58 14.85
N VAL A 280 -4.05 30.15 13.68
CA VAL A 280 -3.01 29.63 12.81
C VAL A 280 -1.65 29.84 13.45
N SER A 281 -1.00 28.77 13.87
CA SER A 281 0.33 28.81 14.52
C SER A 281 1.49 28.72 13.53
N ARG A 282 1.30 27.99 12.40
CA ARG A 282 2.31 27.81 11.36
C ARG A 282 1.68 27.72 9.99
N LYS A 283 2.47 28.15 8.96
CA LYS A 283 2.12 28.03 7.55
C LYS A 283 3.37 27.67 6.76
N ALA A 284 3.29 26.62 5.93
CA ALA A 284 4.40 26.16 5.09
C ALA A 284 3.92 25.89 3.66
N TYR A 285 4.71 26.29 2.67
CA TYR A 285 4.46 25.97 1.27
C TYR A 285 5.20 24.69 0.90
N LEU A 286 4.46 23.71 0.38
CA LEU A 286 4.96 22.38 -0.01
C LEU A 286 4.90 22.17 -1.55
N GLY A 287 5.01 23.25 -2.32
CA GLY A 287 4.90 23.22 -3.78
C GLY A 287 3.45 23.29 -4.24
N GLU A 288 2.77 22.18 -4.41
CA GLU A 288 1.37 22.14 -4.87
C GLU A 288 0.37 22.48 -3.77
N THR A 289 0.74 22.30 -2.52
CA THR A 289 -0.11 22.50 -1.35
C THR A 289 0.50 23.47 -0.36
N VAL A 290 -0.36 24.05 0.48
CA VAL A 290 0.01 24.84 1.65
C VAL A 290 -0.45 24.10 2.88
N ASP A 291 0.46 23.89 3.80
CA ASP A 291 0.26 23.19 5.07
C ASP A 291 0.10 24.21 6.21
N TYR A 292 -0.97 24.11 6.94
CA TYR A 292 -1.28 24.97 8.07
C TYR A 292 -1.32 24.14 9.36
N ARG A 293 -0.85 24.74 10.45
CA ARG A 293 -1.06 24.22 11.80
C ARG A 293 -1.97 25.21 12.54
N VAL A 294 -3.08 24.70 13.04
CA VAL A 294 -4.07 25.50 13.74
C VAL A 294 -4.21 24.98 15.16
N MET A 295 -4.02 25.86 16.14
CA MET A 295 -4.20 25.54 17.55
C MET A 295 -5.64 25.73 17.95
N ILE A 296 -6.25 24.68 18.51
CA ILE A 296 -7.58 24.70 19.13
C ILE A 296 -7.36 24.40 20.62
N GLY A 297 -7.21 25.44 21.43
CA GLY A 297 -6.67 25.27 22.81
C GLY A 297 -5.29 24.66 22.76
N ASP A 298 -5.11 23.52 23.43
CA ASP A 298 -3.83 22.80 23.48
C ASP A 298 -3.65 21.78 22.31
N ALA A 299 -4.68 21.57 21.49
CA ALA A 299 -4.63 20.64 20.37
C ALA A 299 -4.16 21.33 19.08
N GLU A 300 -3.22 20.71 18.39
CA GLU A 300 -2.76 21.15 17.07
C GLU A 300 -3.47 20.35 15.97
N ILE A 301 -4.16 21.02 15.07
CA ILE A 301 -4.80 20.45 13.89
C ILE A 301 -4.04 20.87 12.64
N ARG A 302 -3.74 19.89 11.80
CA ARG A 302 -3.14 20.11 10.48
C ARG A 302 -4.24 20.33 9.45
N VAL A 303 -4.11 21.38 8.63
CA VAL A 303 -4.99 21.66 7.50
C VAL A 303 -4.16 21.81 6.24
N GLN A 304 -4.54 21.14 5.16
CA GLN A 304 -3.82 21.20 3.89
C GLN A 304 -4.74 21.71 2.79
N LYS A 305 -4.29 22.73 2.05
CA LYS A 305 -5.05 23.35 0.94
C LYS A 305 -4.20 23.46 -0.30
N GLY A 306 -4.82 23.46 -1.48
CA GLY A 306 -4.14 23.72 -2.73
C GLY A 306 -3.50 25.11 -2.74
N ARG A 307 -2.31 25.26 -3.30
CA ARG A 307 -1.54 26.53 -3.29
C ARG A 307 -2.28 27.74 -3.86
N ARG A 308 -3.26 27.49 -4.73
CA ARG A 308 -4.06 28.55 -5.39
C ARG A 308 -5.28 28.98 -4.57
N VAL A 309 -5.59 28.26 -3.52
CA VAL A 309 -6.69 28.60 -2.61
C VAL A 309 -6.19 29.67 -1.64
N PRO A 310 -6.80 30.86 -1.62
CA PRO A 310 -6.49 31.87 -0.62
C PRO A 310 -6.69 31.28 0.79
N GLY A 311 -5.76 31.55 1.68
CA GLY A 311 -5.82 31.01 3.04
C GLY A 311 -5.24 31.99 4.05
N PRO A 312 -5.50 31.73 5.35
CA PRO A 312 -5.14 32.64 6.43
C PRO A 312 -3.65 32.87 6.57
N ALA A 313 -3.30 33.95 7.26
CA ALA A 313 -1.94 34.22 7.73
C ALA A 313 -1.67 33.58 9.10
N VAL A 314 -0.39 33.49 9.48
CA VAL A 314 -0.01 33.10 10.84
C VAL A 314 -0.49 34.16 11.81
N GLY A 315 -1.15 33.76 12.89
CA GLY A 315 -1.78 34.61 13.89
C GLY A 315 -3.27 34.86 13.68
N ASP A 316 -3.79 34.55 12.47
CA ASP A 316 -5.22 34.72 12.22
C ASP A 316 -6.07 33.75 13.03
N SER A 317 -7.21 34.26 13.54
CA SER A 317 -8.27 33.44 14.12
C SER A 317 -9.18 32.89 13.02
N VAL A 318 -9.35 31.59 12.96
CA VAL A 318 -10.12 30.89 11.92
C VAL A 318 -11.15 29.94 12.49
N GLY A 319 -12.23 29.69 11.74
CA GLY A 319 -13.12 28.56 11.99
C GLY A 319 -12.70 27.35 11.15
N LEU A 320 -12.75 26.16 11.74
CA LEU A 320 -12.51 24.89 11.04
C LEU A 320 -13.80 24.10 10.90
N ALA A 321 -14.14 23.73 9.68
CA ALA A 321 -15.22 22.82 9.38
C ALA A 321 -14.67 21.44 9.00
N PHE A 322 -15.41 20.39 9.38
CA PHE A 322 -15.09 18.99 9.14
C PHE A 322 -16.22 18.37 8.29
N PRO A 323 -16.18 18.49 6.97
CA PRO A 323 -17.26 18.00 6.10
C PRO A 323 -17.44 16.49 6.12
N GLN A 324 -16.34 15.74 6.36
CA GLN A 324 -16.34 14.28 6.43
C GLN A 324 -15.69 13.80 7.73
N PRO A 325 -16.40 13.93 8.88
CA PRO A 325 -15.86 13.53 10.18
C PRO A 325 -15.90 12.02 10.36
N HIS A 326 -14.81 11.47 10.89
CA HIS A 326 -14.73 10.09 11.36
C HIS A 326 -14.66 10.07 12.89
N TRP A 327 -15.30 9.08 13.51
CA TRP A 327 -15.38 8.98 14.96
C TRP A 327 -14.80 7.67 15.45
N TYR A 328 -13.89 7.73 16.41
CA TYR A 328 -13.26 6.55 16.99
C TYR A 328 -13.32 6.59 18.51
N PRO A 329 -13.40 5.41 19.18
CA PRO A 329 -13.35 5.33 20.63
C PRO A 329 -12.00 5.83 21.17
N ILE A 330 -12.03 6.33 22.39
CA ILE A 330 -10.84 6.57 23.19
C ILE A 330 -10.54 5.27 23.94
N GLU A 331 -9.43 4.64 23.59
CA GLU A 331 -8.93 3.40 24.22
C GLU A 331 -8.34 3.70 25.60
#